data_cfc8adc1c82d665ec3c8f2bc3420d00b
#
_entry.id   cfc8adc1c82d665ec3c8f2bc3420d00b
#
_cell.length_a   1.000
_cell.length_b   1.000
_cell.length_c   1.000
_cell.angle_alpha   90.00
_cell.angle_beta   90.00
_cell.angle_gamma   90.00
#
_symmetry.space_group_name_H-M   'P 1'
#
loop_
_entity.id
_entity.type
_entity.pdbx_description
1 polymer ?
#
loop_
_entity_poly.entity_id
_entity_poly.type
_entity_poly.pdbx_seq_one_letter_code
_entity_poly.pdbx_strand_id
1 'polypeptide(L)'
;MSAFGVSIRYSDEGSQALETGGGIFQALPWLGREPFLVVNADVFTDFDFAALRIADRALAHLLLVPNPAHHPEGDFALEQGCVVPSGSPRWTYAGIGLYRAELFEGCQPGRFALLPLLQRAMAAQRLQGEIYSGWWSDVGTAERLAALQ
;
A
#
# COMPACT_ATOMS: atom_id res chain seq x y z
N MET A 1 23.05 0.79 9.93
CA MET A 1 22.83 1.49 11.21
C MET A 1 21.64 0.86 11.91
N SER A 2 21.79 0.47 13.15
CA SER A 2 20.68 -0.09 13.95
C SER A 2 20.13 1.01 14.85
N ALA A 3 18.90 1.44 14.60
CA ALA A 3 18.16 2.35 15.47
C ALA A 3 16.86 1.66 15.89
N PHE A 4 16.45 1.83 17.12
CA PHE A 4 15.23 1.23 17.66
C PHE A 4 15.16 -0.31 17.56
N GLY A 5 16.30 -1.00 17.55
CA GLY A 5 16.35 -2.46 17.45
C GLY A 5 16.06 -3.02 16.07
N VAL A 6 16.04 -2.17 15.03
CA VAL A 6 15.80 -2.59 13.64
C VAL A 6 17.00 -2.25 12.76
N SER A 7 17.17 -3.02 11.68
CA SER A 7 18.16 -2.77 10.64
C SER A 7 17.49 -2.00 9.50
N ILE A 8 18.06 -0.86 9.12
CA ILE A 8 17.53 -0.01 8.06
C ILE A 8 18.42 -0.11 6.82
N ARG A 9 17.79 -0.30 5.68
CA ARG A 9 18.45 -0.24 4.36
C ARG A 9 17.76 0.83 3.51
N TYR A 10 18.54 1.52 2.70
CA TYR A 10 18.05 2.53 1.77
C TYR A 10 18.10 1.97 0.35
N SER A 11 16.95 2.00 -0.34
CA SER A 11 16.86 1.70 -1.78
C SER A 11 16.96 3.01 -2.53
N ASP A 12 18.15 3.32 -3.01
CA ASP A 12 18.40 4.57 -3.74
C ASP A 12 17.90 4.44 -5.18
N GLU A 13 16.96 5.28 -5.56
CA GLU A 13 16.39 5.32 -6.91
C GLU A 13 17.19 6.18 -7.89
N GLY A 14 18.28 6.81 -7.40
CA GLY A 14 19.13 7.68 -8.21
C GLY A 14 18.47 9.01 -8.55
N SER A 15 18.71 9.50 -9.77
CA SER A 15 18.21 10.81 -10.21
C SER A 15 16.76 10.80 -10.70
N GLN A 16 16.15 9.64 -10.87
CA GLN A 16 14.77 9.49 -11.36
C GLN A 16 13.94 8.67 -10.39
N ALA A 17 12.84 9.25 -9.91
CA ALA A 17 11.89 8.53 -9.10
C ALA A 17 11.27 7.37 -9.90
N LEU A 18 11.21 6.19 -9.30
CA LEU A 18 10.70 4.97 -9.93
C LEU A 18 9.20 4.76 -9.76
N GLU A 19 8.50 5.68 -9.11
CA GLU A 19 7.13 5.52 -8.64
C GLU A 19 7.01 4.33 -7.66
N THR A 20 5.81 4.12 -7.13
CA THR A 20 5.61 3.12 -6.07
C THR A 20 5.91 1.70 -6.54
N GLY A 21 5.43 1.33 -7.73
CA GLY A 21 5.66 0.00 -8.28
C GLY A 21 7.14 -0.28 -8.54
N GLY A 22 7.82 0.62 -9.22
CA GLY A 22 9.25 0.49 -9.53
C GLY A 22 10.14 0.51 -8.29
N GLY A 23 9.80 1.36 -7.31
CA GLY A 23 10.55 1.42 -6.04
C GLY A 23 10.46 0.12 -5.24
N ILE A 24 9.26 -0.46 -5.13
CA ILE A 24 9.07 -1.75 -4.46
C ILE A 24 9.81 -2.85 -5.23
N PHE A 25 9.66 -2.88 -6.55
CA PHE A 25 10.34 -3.87 -7.40
C PHE A 25 11.86 -3.84 -7.19
N GLN A 26 12.46 -2.66 -7.13
CA GLN A 26 13.89 -2.51 -6.87
C GLN A 26 14.30 -3.06 -5.50
N ALA A 27 13.42 -2.95 -4.49
CA ALA A 27 13.70 -3.42 -3.13
C ALA A 27 13.48 -4.92 -2.93
N LEU A 28 12.80 -5.62 -3.87
CA LEU A 28 12.45 -7.04 -3.72
C LEU A 28 13.60 -7.95 -3.30
N PRO A 29 14.84 -7.81 -3.82
CA PRO A 29 15.96 -8.67 -3.40
C PRO A 29 16.25 -8.63 -1.91
N TRP A 30 15.87 -7.55 -1.21
CA TRP A 30 16.09 -7.40 0.22
C TRP A 30 14.87 -7.79 1.06
N LEU A 31 13.68 -7.84 0.46
CA LEU A 31 12.43 -8.12 1.15
C LEU A 31 12.19 -9.60 1.39
N GLY A 32 12.89 -10.46 0.65
CA GLY A 32 12.79 -11.91 0.82
C GLY A 32 11.56 -12.52 0.13
N ARG A 33 11.18 -13.71 0.57
CA ARG A 33 10.08 -14.49 -0.02
C ARG A 33 8.76 -14.38 0.72
N GLU A 34 8.82 -13.97 1.99
CA GLU A 34 7.62 -13.82 2.79
C GLU A 34 6.84 -12.56 2.40
N PRO A 35 5.55 -12.49 2.71
CA PRO A 35 4.81 -11.26 2.55
C PRO A 35 5.47 -10.11 3.31
N PHE A 36 5.48 -8.95 2.72
CA PHE A 36 6.10 -7.77 3.31
C PHE A 36 5.11 -6.61 3.43
N LEU A 37 5.31 -5.80 4.44
CA LEU A 37 4.51 -4.60 4.69
C LEU A 37 5.05 -3.42 3.87
N VAL A 38 4.16 -2.70 3.22
CA VAL A 38 4.46 -1.42 2.58
C VAL A 38 3.65 -0.34 3.27
N VAL A 39 4.30 0.73 3.67
CA VAL A 39 3.66 1.91 4.27
C VAL A 39 4.18 3.16 3.56
N ASN A 40 3.26 3.97 3.05
CA ASN A 40 3.62 5.25 2.46
C ASN A 40 4.18 6.20 3.53
N ALA A 41 5.20 6.97 3.17
CA ALA A 41 5.92 7.83 4.11
C ALA A 41 5.09 9.00 4.67
N ASP A 42 3.99 9.35 4.00
CA ASP A 42 3.09 10.43 4.40
C ASP A 42 1.91 9.99 5.26
N VAL A 43 1.87 8.71 5.66
CA VAL A 43 0.78 8.17 6.48
C VAL A 43 1.06 8.40 7.95
N PHE A 44 0.04 8.89 8.66
CA PHE A 44 0.01 9.02 10.11
C PHE A 44 -1.25 8.32 10.65
N THR A 45 -1.08 7.31 11.53
CA THR A 45 -2.19 6.46 11.97
C THR A 45 -1.87 5.79 13.30
N ASP A 46 -2.93 5.40 14.02
CA ASP A 46 -2.84 4.53 15.20
C ASP A 46 -3.11 3.06 14.88
N PHE A 47 -3.12 2.69 13.60
CA PHE A 47 -3.36 1.31 13.18
C PHE A 47 -2.25 0.37 13.68
N ASP A 48 -2.66 -0.76 14.24
CA ASP A 48 -1.73 -1.82 14.65
C ASP A 48 -1.30 -2.65 13.42
N PHE A 49 -0.12 -2.38 12.88
CA PHE A 49 0.42 -3.11 11.72
C PHE A 49 0.55 -4.62 11.97
N ALA A 50 0.72 -5.04 13.22
CA ALA A 50 0.80 -6.46 13.56
C ALA A 50 -0.54 -7.19 13.39
N ALA A 51 -1.65 -6.46 13.26
CA ALA A 51 -2.97 -7.02 13.03
C ALA A 51 -3.23 -7.41 11.56
N LEU A 52 -2.44 -6.89 10.61
CA LEU A 52 -2.60 -7.23 9.19
C LEU A 52 -2.31 -8.69 8.91
N ARG A 53 -3.17 -9.30 8.10
CA ARG A 53 -3.01 -10.68 7.62
C ARG A 53 -3.26 -10.72 6.13
N ILE A 54 -2.59 -11.61 5.45
CA ILE A 54 -2.79 -11.87 4.02
C ILE A 54 -3.13 -13.35 3.83
N ALA A 55 -4.21 -13.64 3.11
CA ALA A 55 -4.60 -15.01 2.80
C ALA A 55 -3.62 -15.64 1.80
N ASP A 56 -3.50 -16.97 1.83
CA ASP A 56 -2.51 -17.70 1.00
C ASP A 56 -2.68 -17.45 -0.49
N ARG A 57 -3.92 -17.25 -0.96
CA ARG A 57 -4.22 -17.02 -2.38
C ARG A 57 -4.12 -15.55 -2.80
N ALA A 58 -4.04 -14.62 -1.85
CA ALA A 58 -3.96 -13.21 -2.16
C ALA A 58 -2.55 -12.80 -2.58
N LEU A 59 -2.46 -11.91 -3.57
CA LEU A 59 -1.20 -11.27 -3.98
C LEU A 59 -0.88 -10.03 -3.14
N ALA A 60 -1.93 -9.39 -2.64
CA ALA A 60 -1.82 -8.28 -1.70
C ALA A 60 -3.08 -8.18 -0.84
N HIS A 61 -2.95 -7.53 0.31
CA HIS A 61 -4.03 -7.19 1.22
C HIS A 61 -3.89 -5.71 1.60
N LEU A 62 -4.86 -4.90 1.19
CA LEU A 62 -4.83 -3.44 1.36
C LEU A 62 -5.63 -3.02 2.59
N LEU A 63 -5.11 -2.04 3.31
CA LEU A 63 -5.90 -1.30 4.29
C LEU A 63 -6.64 -0.18 3.58
N LEU A 64 -7.96 -0.12 3.76
CA LEU A 64 -8.85 0.91 3.20
C LEU A 64 -9.39 1.76 4.34
N VAL A 65 -9.59 3.03 4.08
CA VAL A 65 -10.14 3.99 5.05
C VAL A 65 -11.30 4.77 4.44
N PRO A 66 -12.18 5.36 5.27
CA PRO A 66 -13.18 6.31 4.77
C PRO A 66 -12.52 7.43 3.98
N ASN A 67 -13.18 7.89 2.93
CA ASN A 67 -12.62 8.90 2.04
C ASN A 67 -12.37 10.21 2.78
N PRO A 68 -11.13 10.73 2.77
CA PRO A 68 -10.84 12.05 3.32
C PRO A 68 -11.48 13.15 2.48
N ALA A 69 -11.62 14.35 3.05
CA ALA A 69 -12.29 15.47 2.37
C ALA A 69 -11.64 15.86 1.03
N HIS A 70 -10.33 15.66 0.90
CA HIS A 70 -9.59 15.97 -0.34
C HIS A 70 -9.62 14.84 -1.38
N HIS A 71 -10.26 13.69 -1.07
CA HIS A 71 -10.40 12.56 -1.99
C HIS A 71 -11.79 11.90 -1.81
N PRO A 72 -12.86 12.62 -2.09
CA PRO A 72 -14.22 12.15 -1.79
C PRO A 72 -14.68 10.97 -2.65
N GLU A 73 -14.09 10.77 -3.82
CA GLU A 73 -14.46 9.67 -4.72
C GLU A 73 -13.92 8.31 -4.26
N GLY A 74 -12.84 8.30 -3.46
CA GLY A 74 -12.15 7.07 -3.09
C GLY A 74 -11.47 6.35 -4.26
N ASP A 75 -10.84 5.24 -3.95
CA ASP A 75 -10.06 4.47 -4.93
C ASP A 75 -10.75 3.17 -5.36
N PHE A 76 -11.31 2.43 -4.41
CA PHE A 76 -11.82 1.07 -4.61
C PHE A 76 -13.10 0.82 -3.84
N ALA A 77 -13.87 -0.18 -4.29
CA ALA A 77 -14.92 -0.80 -3.50
C ALA A 77 -14.42 -2.12 -2.89
N LEU A 78 -15.18 -2.65 -1.95
CA LEU A 78 -14.86 -3.91 -1.26
C LEU A 78 -16.10 -4.82 -1.32
N GLU A 79 -15.91 -6.02 -1.84
CA GLU A 79 -16.96 -7.04 -1.94
C GLU A 79 -16.47 -8.35 -1.34
N GLN A 80 -17.09 -8.78 -0.23
CA GLN A 80 -16.76 -10.06 0.44
C GLN A 80 -15.25 -10.20 0.74
N GLY A 81 -14.60 -9.11 1.18
CA GLY A 81 -13.18 -9.10 1.47
C GLY A 81 -12.26 -8.93 0.26
N CYS A 82 -12.81 -8.91 -0.95
CA CYS A 82 -12.05 -8.66 -2.17
C CYS A 82 -12.13 -7.19 -2.58
N VAL A 83 -11.00 -6.60 -2.91
CA VAL A 83 -10.94 -5.25 -3.45
C VAL A 83 -11.34 -5.31 -4.93
N VAL A 84 -12.29 -4.45 -5.32
CA VAL A 84 -12.82 -4.37 -6.67
C VAL A 84 -12.74 -2.94 -7.19
N PRO A 85 -12.60 -2.74 -8.52
CA PRO A 85 -12.35 -1.42 -9.08
C PRO A 85 -13.57 -0.51 -9.08
N SER A 86 -14.78 -1.06 -9.01
CA SER A 86 -16.03 -0.33 -9.06
C SER A 86 -17.04 -0.88 -8.06
N GLY A 87 -17.99 -0.05 -7.68
CA GLY A 87 -19.02 -0.40 -6.71
C GLY A 87 -19.23 0.72 -5.71
N SER A 88 -20.18 0.53 -4.80
CA SER A 88 -20.52 1.50 -3.75
C SER A 88 -20.78 0.75 -2.44
N PRO A 89 -20.30 1.26 -1.29
CA PRO A 89 -19.48 2.46 -1.13
C PRO A 89 -18.06 2.28 -1.66
N ARG A 90 -17.37 3.42 -1.88
CA ARG A 90 -15.96 3.45 -2.26
C ARG A 90 -15.12 3.91 -1.07
N TRP A 91 -13.89 3.43 -1.04
CA TRP A 91 -12.95 3.66 0.04
C TRP A 91 -11.62 4.14 -0.50
N THR A 92 -10.85 4.80 0.33
CA THR A 92 -9.50 5.26 -0.01
C THR A 92 -8.47 4.23 0.41
N TYR A 93 -7.50 3.94 -0.46
CA TYR A 93 -6.33 3.14 -0.09
C TYR A 93 -5.49 3.93 0.93
N ALA A 94 -5.29 3.32 2.10
CA ALA A 94 -4.62 3.98 3.23
C ALA A 94 -3.12 4.19 3.03
N GLY A 95 -2.54 3.67 1.94
CA GLY A 95 -1.07 3.65 1.79
C GLY A 95 -0.40 2.59 2.66
N ILE A 96 -1.15 1.61 3.12
CA ILE A 96 -0.70 0.52 3.98
C ILE A 96 -1.20 -0.79 3.40
N GLY A 97 -0.32 -1.77 3.22
CA GLY A 97 -0.72 -3.09 2.75
C GLY A 97 0.35 -4.15 2.92
N LEU A 98 -0.08 -5.40 2.93
CA LEU A 98 0.80 -6.56 2.81
C LEU A 98 0.86 -6.99 1.36
N TYR A 99 2.05 -7.31 0.89
CA TYR A 99 2.31 -7.66 -0.51
C TYR A 99 3.13 -8.93 -0.60
N ARG A 100 2.90 -9.70 -1.67
CA ARG A 100 3.78 -10.81 -2.05
C ARG A 100 4.63 -10.42 -3.25
N ALA A 101 5.85 -10.91 -3.29
CA ALA A 101 6.74 -10.69 -4.44
C ALA A 101 6.12 -11.17 -5.77
N GLU A 102 5.26 -12.18 -5.72
CA GLU A 102 4.52 -12.70 -6.88
C GLU A 102 3.71 -11.62 -7.61
N LEU A 103 3.23 -10.58 -6.90
CA LEU A 103 2.51 -9.46 -7.54
C LEU A 103 3.34 -8.80 -8.64
N PHE A 104 4.66 -8.83 -8.49
CA PHE A 104 5.63 -8.18 -9.38
C PHE A 104 6.19 -9.11 -10.46
N GLU A 105 5.70 -10.34 -10.57
CA GLU A 105 6.13 -11.25 -11.62
C GLU A 105 5.86 -10.67 -13.00
N GLY A 106 6.86 -10.76 -13.89
CA GLY A 106 6.82 -10.21 -15.23
C GLY A 106 7.15 -8.72 -15.32
N CYS A 107 7.35 -8.03 -14.20
CA CYS A 107 7.81 -6.64 -14.21
C CYS A 107 9.28 -6.54 -14.63
N GLN A 108 9.64 -5.39 -15.17
CA GLN A 108 11.01 -5.04 -15.55
C GLN A 108 11.51 -3.89 -14.67
N PRO A 109 12.83 -3.80 -14.43
CA PRO A 109 13.40 -2.66 -13.73
C PRO A 109 13.03 -1.35 -14.42
N GLY A 110 12.78 -0.31 -13.63
CA GLY A 110 12.46 1.03 -14.13
C GLY A 110 11.30 1.66 -13.41
N ARG A 111 10.81 2.73 -13.99
CA ARG A 111 9.72 3.53 -13.45
C ARG A 111 8.36 2.94 -13.85
N PHE A 112 7.55 2.55 -12.88
CA PHE A 112 6.15 2.17 -13.12
C PHE A 112 5.29 2.33 -11.86
N ALA A 113 4.00 2.59 -12.09
CA ALA A 113 3.01 2.74 -11.04
C ALA A 113 2.59 1.38 -10.47
N LEU A 114 2.15 1.37 -9.22
CA LEU A 114 1.62 0.16 -8.57
C LEU A 114 0.21 -0.20 -9.06
N LEU A 115 -0.60 0.78 -9.43
CA LEU A 115 -2.01 0.58 -9.75
C LEU A 115 -2.27 -0.48 -10.84
N PRO A 116 -1.55 -0.55 -11.95
CA PRO A 116 -1.77 -1.61 -12.95
C PRO A 116 -1.58 -3.02 -12.39
N LEU A 117 -0.66 -3.21 -11.45
CA LEU A 117 -0.46 -4.51 -10.78
C LEU A 117 -1.65 -4.85 -9.88
N LEU A 118 -2.16 -3.86 -9.15
CA LEU A 118 -3.36 -4.04 -8.33
C LEU A 118 -4.58 -4.36 -9.20
N GLN A 119 -4.75 -3.69 -10.33
CA GLN A 119 -5.83 -3.96 -11.28
C GLN A 119 -5.78 -5.40 -11.81
N ARG A 120 -4.60 -5.88 -12.13
CA ARG A 120 -4.40 -7.28 -12.55
C ARG A 120 -4.75 -8.26 -11.43
N ALA A 121 -4.35 -7.95 -10.21
CA ALA A 121 -4.69 -8.77 -9.04
C ALA A 121 -6.21 -8.76 -8.74
N MET A 122 -6.87 -7.61 -8.90
CA MET A 122 -8.34 -7.51 -8.80
C MET A 122 -9.04 -8.37 -9.84
N ALA A 123 -8.59 -8.32 -11.09
CA ALA A 123 -9.16 -9.14 -12.17
C ALA A 123 -9.02 -10.65 -11.89
N ALA A 124 -7.96 -11.06 -11.23
CA ALA A 124 -7.71 -12.43 -10.81
C ALA A 124 -8.41 -12.79 -9.47
N GLN A 125 -9.13 -11.87 -8.85
CA GLN A 125 -9.74 -12.02 -7.51
C GLN A 125 -8.71 -12.38 -6.43
N ARG A 126 -7.50 -11.85 -6.54
CA ARG A 126 -6.38 -12.08 -5.64
C ARG A 126 -5.91 -10.81 -4.91
N LEU A 127 -6.73 -9.76 -4.91
CA LEU A 127 -6.52 -8.55 -4.13
C LEU A 127 -7.56 -8.48 -3.03
N GLN A 128 -7.11 -8.58 -1.78
CA GLN A 128 -7.97 -8.50 -0.61
C GLN A 128 -7.79 -7.18 0.11
N GLY A 129 -8.70 -6.86 1.01
CA GLY A 129 -8.62 -5.67 1.81
C GLY A 129 -9.54 -5.71 3.02
N GLU A 130 -9.34 -4.76 3.90
CA GLU A 130 -10.16 -4.52 5.06
C GLU A 130 -10.31 -3.02 5.31
N ILE A 131 -11.37 -2.64 6.02
CA ILE A 131 -11.66 -1.25 6.33
C ILE A 131 -11.18 -0.95 7.74
N TYR A 132 -10.41 0.13 7.87
CA TYR A 132 -10.03 0.69 9.16
C TYR A 132 -10.75 2.02 9.38
N SER A 133 -11.50 2.11 10.47
CA SER A 133 -12.28 3.29 10.82
C SER A 133 -11.68 4.06 12.00
N GLY A 134 -10.48 3.69 12.44
CA GLY A 134 -9.72 4.42 13.46
C GLY A 134 -9.04 5.66 12.89
N TRP A 135 -8.07 6.16 13.60
CA TRP A 135 -7.41 7.39 13.22
C TRP A 135 -6.38 7.17 12.11
N TRP A 136 -6.52 7.92 11.02
CA TRP A 136 -5.66 7.88 9.86
C TRP A 136 -5.65 9.24 9.15
N SER A 137 -4.49 9.67 8.71
CA SER A 137 -4.32 10.84 7.85
C SER A 137 -3.13 10.67 6.93
N ASP A 138 -3.25 11.18 5.72
CA ASP A 138 -2.12 11.39 4.84
C ASP A 138 -1.64 12.84 4.99
N VAL A 139 -0.41 13.00 5.40
CA VAL A 139 0.18 14.33 5.68
C VAL A 139 1.03 14.84 4.51
N GLY A 140 0.57 14.57 3.30
CA GLY A 140 1.28 14.94 2.06
C GLY A 140 1.40 16.44 1.79
N THR A 141 0.80 17.31 2.64
CA THR A 141 0.95 18.76 2.58
C THR A 141 1.28 19.34 3.94
N ALA A 142 1.95 20.51 3.95
CA ALA A 142 2.25 21.25 5.19
C ALA A 142 0.97 21.59 5.97
N GLU A 143 -0.13 21.89 5.27
CA GLU A 143 -1.42 22.20 5.88
C GLU A 143 -2.01 20.98 6.61
N ARG A 144 -1.95 19.81 5.99
CA ARG A 144 -2.40 18.57 6.63
C ARG A 144 -1.54 18.19 7.83
N LEU A 145 -0.22 18.39 7.73
CA LEU A 145 0.68 18.19 8.86
C LEU A 145 0.37 19.13 10.02
N ALA A 146 0.11 20.41 9.75
CA ALA A 146 -0.24 21.38 10.77
C ALA A 146 -1.55 21.04 11.50
N ALA A 147 -2.50 20.42 10.81
CA ALA A 147 -3.78 20.02 11.39
C ALA A 147 -3.67 18.89 12.43
N LEU A 148 -2.50 18.24 12.54
CA LEU A 148 -2.23 17.18 13.54
C LEU A 148 -1.68 17.72 14.85
N GLN A 149 -1.34 19.00 14.93
CA GLN A 149 -0.83 19.67 16.14
C GLN A 149 -2.01 20.33 16.93
#